data_e9759de2b8edc275f8c3e64b6730b0dd
#
_entry.id   e9759de2b8edc275f8c3e64b6730b0dd
#
_cell.length_a   1.000
_cell.length_b   1.000
_cell.length_c   1.000
_cell.angle_alpha   90.00
_cell.angle_beta   90.00
_cell.angle_gamma   90.00
#
_symmetry.space_group_name_H-M   'P 1'
#
loop_
_entity.id
_entity.type
_entity.pdbx_description
1 polymer ?
#
loop_
_entity_poly.entity_id
_entity_poly.type
_entity_poly.pdbx_seq_one_letter_code
_entity_poly.pdbx_strand_id
1 'polypeptide(L)'
;IATLKRTIENVESQRVTENEISSNQIKEMEIESSQTLEQISILSNEIENLKIEILTLNKALEESEIKTASKNLEIEILGERLNKALTSKIFELQKYRSEFFGKLQSLLGDRDDIKVVGDRFIFESELLFDSASADLQENGKEKLKQIAMTLMETTNQIPSDIDWIIQVEGHTDKRPIKTIQYPSNWELSIARANSVLKLLLEIGFPSNRLSAAGYGEFYPISDGET
;
A
#
# COMPACT_ATOMS: atom_id res chain seq x y z
N ILE A 1 98.03 -60.83 -3.81
CA ILE A 1 97.61 -60.38 -2.42
C ILE A 1 97.39 -58.90 -2.43
N ALA A 2 98.18 -58.01 -3.03
CA ALA A 2 98.03 -56.55 -2.99
C ALA A 2 96.79 -56.08 -3.76
N THR A 3 96.35 -56.68 -4.85
CA THR A 3 95.16 -56.39 -5.62
C THR A 3 93.90 -56.73 -4.84
N LEU A 4 93.92 -57.88 -4.15
CA LEU A 4 92.75 -58.30 -3.36
C LEU A 4 92.46 -57.34 -2.13
N LYS A 5 93.54 -56.85 -1.55
CA LYS A 5 93.45 -55.87 -0.41
C LYS A 5 92.89 -54.54 -0.90
N ARG A 6 93.23 -54.07 -2.06
CA ARG A 6 92.71 -52.86 -2.65
C ARG A 6 91.22 -52.97 -3.08
N THR A 7 90.88 -54.17 -3.53
CA THR A 7 89.48 -54.42 -3.83
C THR A 7 88.57 -54.45 -2.56
N ILE A 8 89.07 -55.05 -1.44
CA ILE A 8 88.37 -55.08 -0.16
C ILE A 8 88.23 -53.65 0.38
N GLU A 9 89.29 -52.86 0.38
CA GLU A 9 89.22 -51.42 0.81
C GLU A 9 88.20 -50.60 -0.01
N ASN A 10 88.14 -50.82 -1.36
CA ASN A 10 87.17 -50.12 -2.20
C ASN A 10 85.75 -50.59 -1.88
N VAL A 11 85.49 -51.92 -1.70
CA VAL A 11 84.17 -52.40 -1.33
C VAL A 11 83.73 -51.95 0.06
N GLU A 12 84.63 -51.89 1.04
CA GLU A 12 84.33 -51.35 2.35
C GLU A 12 84.05 -49.86 2.32
N SER A 13 84.77 -49.11 1.53
CA SER A 13 84.53 -47.66 1.32
C SER A 13 83.15 -47.44 0.63
N GLN A 14 82.83 -48.21 -0.37
CA GLN A 14 81.49 -48.14 -1.03
C GLN A 14 80.35 -48.51 -0.08
N ARG A 15 80.51 -49.54 0.74
CA ARG A 15 79.52 -49.93 1.79
C ARG A 15 79.32 -48.84 2.83
N VAL A 16 80.40 -48.17 3.24
CA VAL A 16 80.26 -47.03 4.17
C VAL A 16 79.50 -45.89 3.56
N THR A 17 79.82 -45.51 2.30
CA THR A 17 79.07 -44.44 1.62
C THR A 17 77.60 -44.81 1.35
N GLU A 18 77.31 -46.06 0.92
CA GLU A 18 75.94 -46.54 0.71
C GLU A 18 75.13 -46.55 2.01
N ASN A 19 75.77 -46.97 3.16
CA ASN A 19 75.14 -46.93 4.45
C ASN A 19 74.86 -45.49 4.93
N GLU A 20 75.77 -44.53 4.68
CA GLU A 20 75.56 -43.12 5.03
C GLU A 20 74.43 -42.52 4.18
N ILE A 21 74.36 -42.79 2.87
CA ILE A 21 73.28 -42.34 2.01
C ILE A 21 71.95 -42.94 2.44
N SER A 22 71.91 -44.23 2.70
CA SER A 22 70.70 -44.93 3.20
C SER A 22 70.23 -44.37 4.56
N SER A 23 71.17 -44.12 5.50
CA SER A 23 70.85 -43.52 6.80
C SER A 23 70.31 -42.11 6.67
N ASN A 24 70.84 -41.31 5.75
CA ASN A 24 70.30 -39.96 5.50
C ASN A 24 68.94 -39.99 4.84
N GLN A 25 68.71 -40.87 3.88
CA GLN A 25 67.37 -41.10 3.28
C GLN A 25 66.31 -41.54 4.30
N ILE A 26 66.70 -42.44 5.25
CA ILE A 26 65.80 -42.86 6.32
C ILE A 26 65.43 -41.64 7.21
N LYS A 27 66.40 -40.83 7.60
CA LYS A 27 66.15 -39.62 8.41
C LYS A 27 65.26 -38.61 7.69
N GLU A 28 65.47 -38.37 6.37
CA GLU A 28 64.61 -37.50 5.56
C GLU A 28 63.19 -38.03 5.52
N MET A 29 62.98 -39.31 5.26
CA MET A 29 61.67 -39.97 5.29
C MET A 29 61.00 -39.91 6.65
N GLU A 30 61.75 -40.07 7.76
CA GLU A 30 61.22 -39.95 9.12
C GLU A 30 60.71 -38.52 9.40
N ILE A 31 61.46 -37.48 8.95
CA ILE A 31 61.07 -36.07 9.08
C ILE A 31 59.80 -35.79 8.25
N GLU A 32 59.77 -36.24 7.00
CA GLU A 32 58.61 -36.07 6.09
C GLU A 32 57.38 -36.81 6.63
N SER A 33 57.55 -38.04 7.14
CA SER A 33 56.48 -38.79 7.81
C SER A 33 55.96 -38.08 9.04
N SER A 34 56.85 -37.51 9.88
CA SER A 34 56.43 -36.73 11.05
C SER A 34 55.64 -35.50 10.70
N GLN A 35 56.07 -34.73 9.67
CA GLN A 35 55.39 -33.55 9.15
C GLN A 35 54.00 -33.93 8.59
N THR A 36 53.90 -35.02 7.86
CA THR A 36 52.65 -35.52 7.30
C THR A 36 51.66 -35.93 8.41
N LEU A 37 52.14 -36.61 9.45
CA LEU A 37 51.31 -36.94 10.65
C LEU A 37 50.80 -35.71 11.37
N GLU A 38 51.63 -34.64 11.49
CA GLU A 38 51.19 -33.37 12.09
C GLU A 38 50.12 -32.70 11.25
N GLN A 39 50.30 -32.66 9.89
CA GLN A 39 49.29 -32.11 8.97
C GLN A 39 47.99 -32.91 9.05
N ILE A 40 48.02 -34.26 9.12
CA ILE A 40 46.84 -35.07 9.29
C ILE A 40 46.12 -34.77 10.59
N SER A 41 46.86 -34.56 11.69
CA SER A 41 46.28 -34.18 12.99
C SER A 41 45.57 -32.80 12.92
N ILE A 42 46.20 -31.81 12.28
CA ILE A 42 45.58 -30.46 12.08
C ILE A 42 44.31 -30.56 11.24
N LEU A 43 44.37 -31.25 10.09
CA LEU A 43 43.23 -31.42 9.21
C LEU A 43 42.09 -32.21 9.91
N SER A 44 42.40 -33.22 10.72
CA SER A 44 41.43 -33.99 11.50
C SER A 44 40.69 -33.07 12.51
N ASN A 45 41.41 -32.17 13.15
CA ASN A 45 40.81 -31.18 14.07
C ASN A 45 39.95 -30.15 13.31
N GLU A 46 40.38 -29.71 12.15
CA GLU A 46 39.57 -28.82 11.32
C GLU A 46 38.29 -29.48 10.83
N ILE A 47 38.35 -30.75 10.41
CA ILE A 47 37.17 -31.55 10.03
C ILE A 47 36.18 -31.66 11.20
N GLU A 48 36.64 -31.94 12.41
CA GLU A 48 35.75 -32.01 13.56
C GLU A 48 35.13 -30.65 13.93
N ASN A 49 35.88 -29.58 13.86
CA ASN A 49 35.35 -28.22 14.04
C ASN A 49 34.31 -27.85 12.97
N LEU A 50 34.58 -28.11 11.70
CA LEU A 50 33.61 -27.88 10.60
C LEU A 50 32.35 -28.72 10.79
N LYS A 51 32.47 -29.96 11.27
CA LYS A 51 31.32 -30.82 11.56
C LYS A 51 30.43 -30.24 12.66
N ILE A 52 31.03 -29.68 13.73
CA ILE A 52 30.31 -29.01 14.80
C ILE A 52 29.61 -27.77 14.27
N GLU A 53 30.29 -26.99 13.40
CA GLU A 53 29.73 -25.77 12.79
C GLU A 53 28.53 -26.13 11.89
N ILE A 54 28.64 -27.15 11.05
CA ILE A 54 27.54 -27.65 10.22
C ILE A 54 26.34 -28.08 11.05
N LEU A 55 26.55 -28.80 12.16
CA LEU A 55 25.48 -29.20 13.05
C LEU A 55 24.76 -27.99 13.69
N THR A 56 25.54 -26.97 14.07
CA THR A 56 25.02 -25.73 14.66
C THR A 56 24.20 -24.94 13.64
N LEU A 57 24.73 -24.81 12.41
CA LEU A 57 24.04 -24.13 11.31
C LEU A 57 22.74 -24.85 10.89
N ASN A 58 22.77 -26.18 10.82
CA ASN A 58 21.57 -26.94 10.51
C ASN A 58 20.49 -26.76 11.57
N LYS A 59 20.85 -26.73 12.85
CA LYS A 59 19.89 -26.46 13.93
C LYS A 59 19.31 -25.06 13.85
N ALA A 60 20.14 -24.04 13.58
CA ALA A 60 19.69 -22.65 13.41
C ALA A 60 18.77 -22.50 12.19
N LEU A 61 19.05 -23.23 11.10
CA LEU A 61 18.22 -23.25 9.91
C LEU A 61 16.83 -23.85 10.22
N GLU A 62 16.79 -25.01 10.89
CA GLU A 62 15.53 -25.66 11.29
C GLU A 62 14.68 -24.75 12.18
N GLU A 63 15.28 -24.11 13.18
CA GLU A 63 14.61 -23.14 14.04
C GLU A 63 14.06 -21.93 13.23
N SER A 64 14.82 -21.45 12.25
CA SER A 64 14.42 -20.37 11.37
C SER A 64 13.26 -20.76 10.44
N GLU A 65 13.28 -21.99 9.90
CA GLU A 65 12.20 -22.51 9.06
C GLU A 65 10.88 -22.65 9.84
N ILE A 66 10.94 -23.18 11.05
CA ILE A 66 9.77 -23.31 11.94
C ILE A 66 9.20 -21.93 12.26
N LYS A 67 10.06 -20.97 12.58
CA LYS A 67 9.63 -19.58 12.86
C LYS A 67 8.99 -18.93 11.63
N THR A 68 9.55 -19.15 10.45
CA THR A 68 9.01 -18.63 9.19
C THR A 68 7.65 -19.23 8.87
N ALA A 69 7.49 -20.55 9.03
CA ALA A 69 6.21 -21.23 8.85
C ALA A 69 5.14 -20.70 9.81
N SER A 70 5.49 -20.51 11.08
CA SER A 70 4.59 -19.93 12.09
C SER A 70 4.16 -18.50 11.74
N LYS A 71 5.09 -17.66 11.25
CA LYS A 71 4.79 -16.28 10.83
C LYS A 71 3.91 -16.24 9.59
N ASN A 72 4.12 -17.12 8.64
CA ASN A 72 3.28 -17.21 7.44
C ASN A 72 1.83 -17.58 7.81
N LEU A 73 1.64 -18.52 8.72
CA LEU A 73 0.31 -18.87 9.20
C LEU A 73 -0.36 -17.70 9.95
N GLU A 74 0.39 -16.96 10.77
CA GLU A 74 -0.11 -15.76 11.46
C GLU A 74 -0.56 -14.69 10.45
N ILE A 75 0.23 -14.44 9.39
CA ILE A 75 -0.10 -13.50 8.31
C ILE A 75 -1.37 -13.94 7.59
N GLU A 76 -1.53 -15.22 7.28
CA GLU A 76 -2.73 -15.76 6.62
C GLU A 76 -3.98 -15.53 7.49
N ILE A 77 -3.92 -15.89 8.77
CA ILE A 77 -5.03 -15.69 9.71
C ILE A 77 -5.38 -14.19 9.87
N LEU A 78 -4.37 -13.32 9.96
CA LEU A 78 -4.59 -11.87 10.04
C LEU A 78 -5.18 -11.32 8.75
N GLY A 79 -4.75 -11.82 7.59
CA GLY A 79 -5.30 -11.47 6.28
C GLY A 79 -6.79 -11.84 6.16
N GLU A 80 -7.15 -13.05 6.58
CA GLU A 80 -8.56 -13.48 6.60
C GLU A 80 -9.42 -12.63 7.53
N ARG A 81 -8.94 -12.34 8.74
CA ARG A 81 -9.65 -11.48 9.71
C ARG A 81 -9.83 -10.06 9.19
N LEU A 82 -8.79 -9.49 8.57
CA LEU A 82 -8.85 -8.17 7.95
C LEU A 82 -9.87 -8.13 6.81
N ASN A 83 -9.83 -9.11 5.90
CA ASN A 83 -10.78 -9.20 4.79
C ASN A 83 -12.22 -9.32 5.28
N LYS A 84 -12.46 -10.13 6.31
CA LYS A 84 -13.79 -10.26 6.91
C LYS A 84 -14.27 -8.95 7.54
N ALA A 85 -13.40 -8.26 8.27
CA ALA A 85 -13.72 -6.97 8.90
C ALA A 85 -14.00 -5.88 7.84
N LEU A 86 -13.19 -5.81 6.78
CA LEU A 86 -13.39 -4.88 5.66
C LEU A 86 -14.70 -5.16 4.93
N THR A 87 -14.99 -6.42 4.61
CA THR A 87 -16.25 -6.82 3.95
C THR A 87 -17.45 -6.44 4.79
N SER A 88 -17.41 -6.70 6.11
CA SER A 88 -18.47 -6.31 7.04
C SER A 88 -18.67 -4.79 7.05
N LYS A 89 -17.58 -4.01 7.11
CA LYS A 89 -17.66 -2.54 7.12
C LYS A 89 -18.18 -1.97 5.80
N ILE A 90 -17.77 -2.54 4.67
CA ILE A 90 -18.31 -2.16 3.35
C ILE A 90 -19.81 -2.41 3.29
N PHE A 91 -20.29 -3.55 3.78
CA PHE A 91 -21.72 -3.90 3.77
C PHE A 91 -22.53 -2.94 4.67
N GLU A 92 -21.99 -2.61 5.83
CA GLU A 92 -22.58 -1.63 6.75
C GLU A 92 -22.69 -0.24 6.10
N LEU A 93 -21.61 0.24 5.48
CA LEU A 93 -21.60 1.52 4.77
C LEU A 93 -22.57 1.57 3.60
N GLN A 94 -22.67 0.47 2.82
CA GLN A 94 -23.62 0.35 1.71
C GLN A 94 -25.06 0.39 2.22
N LYS A 95 -25.35 -0.27 3.35
CA LYS A 95 -26.65 -0.25 3.98
C LYS A 95 -27.04 1.17 4.39
N TYR A 96 -26.17 1.88 5.12
CA TYR A 96 -26.44 3.27 5.52
C TYR A 96 -26.64 4.18 4.31
N ARG A 97 -25.82 4.04 3.28
CA ARG A 97 -25.97 4.78 2.03
C ARG A 97 -27.34 4.53 1.40
N SER A 98 -27.75 3.27 1.25
CA SER A 98 -29.02 2.90 0.65
C SER A 98 -30.22 3.40 1.45
N GLU A 99 -30.19 3.28 2.79
CA GLU A 99 -31.24 3.79 3.68
C GLU A 99 -31.34 5.32 3.62
N PHE A 100 -30.20 6.01 3.59
CA PHE A 100 -30.13 7.46 3.47
C PHE A 100 -30.76 7.96 2.17
N PHE A 101 -30.34 7.40 1.01
CA PHE A 101 -30.89 7.79 -0.28
C PHE A 101 -32.35 7.38 -0.43
N GLY A 102 -32.75 6.22 0.07
CA GLY A 102 -34.15 5.77 0.08
C GLY A 102 -35.05 6.71 0.86
N LYS A 103 -34.62 7.18 2.04
CA LYS A 103 -35.37 8.17 2.85
C LYS A 103 -35.46 9.52 2.13
N LEU A 104 -34.34 10.02 1.61
CA LEU A 104 -34.34 11.27 0.85
C LEU A 104 -35.24 11.20 -0.36
N GLN A 105 -35.18 10.13 -1.13
CA GLN A 105 -36.05 9.94 -2.29
C GLN A 105 -37.52 9.91 -1.89
N SER A 106 -37.87 9.24 -0.78
CA SER A 106 -39.28 9.21 -0.29
C SER A 106 -39.77 10.56 0.21
N LEU A 107 -38.86 11.41 0.78
CA LEU A 107 -39.20 12.74 1.32
C LEU A 107 -39.21 13.84 0.26
N LEU A 108 -38.35 13.74 -0.74
CA LEU A 108 -38.31 14.67 -1.86
C LEU A 108 -39.41 14.39 -2.89
N GLY A 109 -39.98 13.17 -2.88
CA GLY A 109 -41.08 12.76 -3.74
C GLY A 109 -40.78 12.77 -5.23
N ASP A 110 -41.76 12.60 -6.06
CA ASP A 110 -41.67 12.77 -7.52
C ASP A 110 -41.70 14.29 -7.84
N ARG A 111 -40.60 14.98 -7.53
CA ARG A 111 -40.43 16.41 -7.87
C ARG A 111 -39.77 16.50 -9.22
N ASP A 112 -40.42 17.19 -10.17
CA ASP A 112 -39.87 17.41 -11.52
C ASP A 112 -38.60 18.29 -11.55
N ASP A 113 -38.34 19.01 -10.44
CA ASP A 113 -37.23 19.95 -10.32
C ASP A 113 -35.93 19.33 -9.74
N ILE A 114 -35.96 18.04 -9.35
CA ILE A 114 -34.81 17.33 -8.78
C ILE A 114 -34.66 15.97 -9.43
N LYS A 115 -33.51 15.71 -10.04
CA LYS A 115 -33.17 14.39 -10.55
C LYS A 115 -32.22 13.68 -9.60
N VAL A 116 -32.52 12.44 -9.23
CA VAL A 116 -31.65 11.60 -8.39
C VAL A 116 -30.93 10.60 -9.28
N VAL A 117 -29.60 10.70 -9.36
CA VAL A 117 -28.76 9.80 -10.17
C VAL A 117 -27.65 9.23 -9.29
N GLY A 118 -27.79 7.97 -8.91
CA GLY A 118 -26.85 7.31 -8.00
C GLY A 118 -26.85 7.96 -6.62
N ASP A 119 -25.76 8.62 -6.27
CA ASP A 119 -25.53 9.35 -5.01
C ASP A 119 -25.58 10.87 -5.17
N ARG A 120 -26.16 11.36 -6.26
CA ARG A 120 -26.24 12.77 -6.61
C ARG A 120 -27.68 13.26 -6.72
N PHE A 121 -27.92 14.46 -6.18
CA PHE A 121 -29.12 15.24 -6.38
C PHE A 121 -28.81 16.35 -7.38
N ILE A 122 -29.46 16.30 -8.54
CA ILE A 122 -29.23 17.23 -9.64
C ILE A 122 -30.35 18.26 -9.67
N PHE A 123 -29.99 19.52 -9.60
CA PHE A 123 -30.88 20.67 -9.69
C PHE A 123 -30.64 21.39 -11.01
N GLU A 124 -31.72 21.77 -11.70
CA GLU A 124 -31.60 22.63 -12.86
C GLU A 124 -31.15 24.03 -12.44
N SER A 125 -30.05 24.49 -13.00
CA SER A 125 -29.39 25.77 -12.65
C SER A 125 -30.33 26.97 -12.79
N GLU A 126 -31.24 26.92 -13.75
CA GLU A 126 -32.22 27.98 -14.03
C GLU A 126 -33.25 28.17 -12.92
N LEU A 127 -33.46 27.14 -12.10
CA LEU A 127 -34.33 27.23 -10.93
C LEU A 127 -33.68 27.93 -9.75
N LEU A 128 -32.35 27.99 -9.74
CA LEU A 128 -31.57 28.49 -8.63
C LEU A 128 -30.95 29.88 -8.93
N PHE A 129 -30.55 30.11 -10.16
CA PHE A 129 -29.76 31.28 -10.57
C PHE A 129 -30.30 31.94 -11.84
N ASP A 130 -30.13 33.25 -11.90
CA ASP A 130 -30.31 33.97 -13.18
C ASP A 130 -29.15 33.64 -14.14
N SER A 131 -29.40 33.92 -15.42
CA SER A 131 -28.35 33.74 -16.45
C SER A 131 -27.13 34.58 -16.11
N ALA A 132 -25.93 33.94 -16.21
CA ALA A 132 -24.64 34.58 -15.92
C ALA A 132 -24.52 35.12 -14.46
N SER A 133 -25.34 34.67 -13.54
CA SER A 133 -25.29 35.02 -12.12
C SER A 133 -24.98 33.81 -11.26
N ALA A 134 -24.38 34.08 -10.09
CA ALA A 134 -24.22 33.13 -8.97
C ALA A 134 -25.03 33.55 -7.75
N ASP A 135 -25.87 34.58 -7.85
CA ASP A 135 -26.77 34.99 -6.79
C ASP A 135 -28.01 34.07 -6.81
N LEU A 136 -28.33 33.47 -5.67
CA LEU A 136 -29.50 32.60 -5.53
C LEU A 136 -30.78 33.42 -5.62
N GLN A 137 -31.70 33.05 -6.47
CA GLN A 137 -33.05 33.57 -6.55
C GLN A 137 -33.83 33.20 -5.26
N GLU A 138 -34.79 34.02 -4.84
CA GLU A 138 -35.58 33.76 -3.63
C GLU A 138 -36.32 32.43 -3.69
N ASN A 139 -36.95 32.08 -4.83
CA ASN A 139 -37.56 30.78 -5.03
C ASN A 139 -36.57 29.62 -4.92
N GLY A 140 -35.35 29.81 -5.44
CA GLY A 140 -34.26 28.83 -5.31
C GLY A 140 -33.79 28.65 -3.88
N LYS A 141 -33.67 29.76 -3.12
CA LYS A 141 -33.32 29.70 -1.69
C LYS A 141 -34.37 28.95 -0.86
N GLU A 142 -35.65 29.20 -1.08
CA GLU A 142 -36.74 28.52 -0.40
C GLU A 142 -36.72 27.01 -0.65
N LYS A 143 -36.55 26.61 -1.92
CA LYS A 143 -36.45 25.20 -2.30
C LYS A 143 -35.23 24.55 -1.67
N LEU A 144 -34.07 25.18 -1.74
CA LEU A 144 -32.83 24.67 -1.14
C LEU A 144 -32.95 24.57 0.39
N LYS A 145 -33.63 25.51 1.08
CA LYS A 145 -33.88 25.44 2.52
C LYS A 145 -34.69 24.19 2.89
N GLN A 146 -35.77 23.91 2.16
CA GLN A 146 -36.57 22.73 2.42
C GLN A 146 -35.77 21.44 2.28
N ILE A 147 -34.96 21.34 1.22
CA ILE A 147 -34.09 20.20 0.98
C ILE A 147 -33.00 20.09 2.04
N ALA A 148 -32.39 21.22 2.41
CA ALA A 148 -31.38 21.27 3.44
C ALA A 148 -31.92 20.80 4.82
N MET A 149 -33.12 21.17 5.20
CA MET A 149 -33.76 20.70 6.44
C MET A 149 -33.95 19.17 6.40
N THR A 150 -34.45 18.65 5.30
CA THR A 150 -34.59 17.19 5.10
C THR A 150 -33.26 16.45 5.14
N LEU A 151 -32.22 17.03 4.50
CA LEU A 151 -30.87 16.50 4.55
C LEU A 151 -30.32 16.49 5.98
N MET A 152 -30.54 17.58 6.74
CA MET A 152 -30.08 17.70 8.12
C MET A 152 -30.73 16.66 9.04
N GLU A 153 -32.04 16.47 8.92
CA GLU A 153 -32.76 15.44 9.68
C GLU A 153 -32.24 14.03 9.36
N THR A 154 -31.95 13.77 8.09
CA THR A 154 -31.44 12.47 7.65
C THR A 154 -30.00 12.25 8.05
N THR A 155 -29.14 13.26 7.95
CA THR A 155 -27.72 13.17 8.33
C THR A 155 -27.52 12.98 9.83
N ASN A 156 -28.44 13.47 10.67
CA ASN A 156 -28.42 13.23 12.13
C ASN A 156 -28.59 11.74 12.50
N GLN A 157 -29.05 10.90 11.56
CA GLN A 157 -29.20 9.46 11.77
C GLN A 157 -27.94 8.68 11.37
N ILE A 158 -26.95 9.33 10.76
CA ILE A 158 -25.69 8.71 10.41
C ILE A 158 -24.85 8.54 11.68
N PRO A 159 -24.34 7.33 11.97
CA PRO A 159 -23.46 7.12 13.12
C PRO A 159 -22.25 8.05 13.10
N SER A 160 -21.82 8.48 14.28
CA SER A 160 -20.73 9.46 14.43
C SER A 160 -19.36 8.96 14.01
N ASP A 161 -19.17 7.63 13.90
CA ASP A 161 -17.97 6.96 13.43
C ASP A 161 -17.89 6.87 11.90
N ILE A 162 -18.96 7.29 11.18
CA ILE A 162 -18.98 7.37 9.72
C ILE A 162 -18.63 8.80 9.30
N ASP A 163 -17.52 8.92 8.58
CA ASP A 163 -17.17 10.17 7.94
C ASP A 163 -17.96 10.36 6.65
N TRP A 164 -18.66 11.49 6.56
CA TRP A 164 -19.42 11.88 5.39
C TRP A 164 -19.22 13.36 5.07
N ILE A 165 -19.38 13.72 3.81
CA ILE A 165 -19.30 15.09 3.31
C ILE A 165 -20.42 15.30 2.29
N ILE A 166 -21.07 16.44 2.33
CA ILE A 166 -21.90 16.94 1.26
C ILE A 166 -21.03 17.82 0.37
N GLN A 167 -20.86 17.41 -0.87
CA GLN A 167 -20.14 18.18 -1.87
C GLN A 167 -21.15 18.89 -2.78
N VAL A 168 -21.07 20.21 -2.85
CA VAL A 168 -21.84 21.01 -3.78
C VAL A 168 -21.04 21.14 -5.08
N GLU A 169 -21.56 20.61 -6.17
CA GLU A 169 -20.92 20.63 -7.48
C GLU A 169 -21.62 21.65 -8.38
N GLY A 170 -20.85 22.60 -8.92
CA GLY A 170 -21.31 23.57 -9.89
C GLY A 170 -20.92 23.16 -11.30
N HIS A 171 -21.89 23.15 -12.21
CA HIS A 171 -21.70 22.87 -13.63
C HIS A 171 -22.29 24.00 -14.47
N THR A 172 -21.80 24.18 -15.68
CA THR A 172 -22.34 25.13 -16.67
C THR A 172 -22.59 24.40 -17.98
N ASP A 173 -23.40 25.02 -18.83
CA ASP A 173 -23.47 24.61 -20.22
C ASP A 173 -22.18 25.02 -21.00
N LYS A 174 -22.12 24.63 -22.26
CA LYS A 174 -20.96 24.92 -23.13
C LYS A 174 -20.93 26.36 -23.64
N ARG A 175 -21.95 27.18 -23.36
CA ARG A 175 -21.95 28.59 -23.77
C ARG A 175 -20.89 29.36 -22.99
N PRO A 176 -19.91 29.98 -23.68
CA PRO A 176 -18.83 30.65 -22.98
C PRO A 176 -19.35 31.91 -22.28
N ILE A 177 -19.00 32.09 -21.01
CA ILE A 177 -19.18 33.35 -20.30
C ILE A 177 -17.88 34.11 -20.27
N LYS A 178 -17.98 35.46 -20.42
CA LYS A 178 -16.84 36.36 -20.29
C LYS A 178 -17.31 37.71 -19.74
N THR A 179 -17.38 37.79 -18.41
CA THR A 179 -17.71 39.03 -17.69
C THR A 179 -16.54 39.44 -16.81
N ILE A 180 -16.58 40.65 -16.24
CA ILE A 180 -15.58 41.09 -15.26
C ILE A 180 -15.64 40.21 -14.01
N GLN A 181 -16.84 39.78 -13.61
CA GLN A 181 -17.05 38.97 -12.41
C GLN A 181 -16.74 37.50 -12.65
N TYR A 182 -17.05 37.00 -13.84
CA TYR A 182 -16.82 35.61 -14.22
C TYR A 182 -16.08 35.54 -15.55
N PRO A 183 -14.73 35.47 -15.53
CA PRO A 183 -13.93 35.45 -16.75
C PRO A 183 -14.14 34.21 -17.62
N SER A 184 -14.57 33.09 -16.99
CA SER A 184 -14.87 31.82 -17.65
C SER A 184 -15.97 31.02 -16.92
N ASN A 185 -16.39 29.93 -17.52
CA ASN A 185 -17.33 28.98 -16.92
C ASN A 185 -16.77 28.32 -15.64
N TRP A 186 -15.45 28.30 -15.44
CA TRP A 186 -14.83 27.83 -14.20
C TRP A 186 -15.22 28.72 -13.02
N GLU A 187 -15.02 30.04 -13.14
CA GLU A 187 -15.32 30.97 -12.05
C GLU A 187 -16.83 31.00 -11.77
N LEU A 188 -17.68 30.96 -12.81
CA LEU A 188 -19.13 30.92 -12.61
C LEU A 188 -19.58 29.66 -11.86
N SER A 189 -19.09 28.49 -12.28
CA SER A 189 -19.47 27.22 -11.65
C SER A 189 -19.03 27.14 -10.18
N ILE A 190 -17.80 27.61 -9.87
CA ILE A 190 -17.29 27.67 -8.49
C ILE A 190 -18.11 28.67 -7.67
N ALA A 191 -18.43 29.84 -8.21
CA ALA A 191 -19.22 30.86 -7.51
C ALA A 191 -20.63 30.36 -7.18
N ARG A 192 -21.30 29.67 -8.12
CA ARG A 192 -22.61 29.05 -7.91
C ARG A 192 -22.57 28.00 -6.81
N ALA A 193 -21.59 27.10 -6.85
CA ALA A 193 -21.39 26.10 -5.79
C ALA A 193 -21.17 26.75 -4.43
N ASN A 194 -20.37 27.81 -4.37
CA ASN A 194 -20.14 28.56 -3.14
C ASN A 194 -21.40 29.28 -2.60
N SER A 195 -22.27 29.78 -3.47
CA SER A 195 -23.52 30.42 -3.05
C SER A 195 -24.46 29.41 -2.39
N VAL A 196 -24.57 28.19 -2.92
CA VAL A 196 -25.34 27.10 -2.28
C VAL A 196 -24.68 26.69 -0.98
N LEU A 197 -23.35 26.51 -0.94
CA LEU A 197 -22.63 26.13 0.26
C LEU A 197 -22.85 27.16 1.40
N LYS A 198 -22.80 28.46 1.09
CA LYS A 198 -23.08 29.52 2.07
C LYS A 198 -24.48 29.41 2.64
N LEU A 199 -25.47 29.16 1.81
CA LEU A 199 -26.85 28.94 2.26
C LEU A 199 -26.95 27.73 3.20
N LEU A 200 -26.27 26.61 2.90
CA LEU A 200 -26.23 25.44 3.78
C LEU A 200 -25.60 25.76 5.16
N LEU A 201 -24.53 26.59 5.16
CA LEU A 201 -23.92 27.06 6.40
C LEU A 201 -24.87 27.94 7.21
N GLU A 202 -25.59 28.85 6.57
CA GLU A 202 -26.61 29.72 7.19
C GLU A 202 -27.75 28.91 7.82
N ILE A 203 -28.13 27.79 7.22
CA ILE A 203 -29.14 26.87 7.75
C ILE A 203 -28.63 26.09 8.97
N GLY A 204 -27.30 25.97 9.12
CA GLY A 204 -26.65 25.34 10.27
C GLY A 204 -25.94 24.02 10.00
N PHE A 205 -25.65 23.69 8.74
CA PHE A 205 -24.82 22.53 8.45
C PHE A 205 -23.39 22.71 9.01
N PRO A 206 -22.79 21.66 9.58
CA PRO A 206 -21.43 21.72 10.09
C PRO A 206 -20.43 22.03 8.96
N SER A 207 -19.59 23.03 9.14
CA SER A 207 -18.63 23.48 8.12
C SER A 207 -17.62 22.39 7.73
N ASN A 208 -17.29 21.48 8.64
CA ASN A 208 -16.41 20.35 8.40
C ASN A 208 -17.06 19.20 7.59
N ARG A 209 -18.36 19.31 7.29
CA ARG A 209 -19.14 18.33 6.52
C ARG A 209 -19.56 18.86 5.14
N LEU A 210 -19.04 20.03 4.74
CA LEU A 210 -19.36 20.66 3.47
C LEU A 210 -18.13 20.89 2.62
N SER A 211 -18.29 20.73 1.32
CA SER A 211 -17.30 21.12 0.32
C SER A 211 -18.00 21.68 -0.93
N ALA A 212 -17.28 22.51 -1.70
CA ALA A 212 -17.75 23.04 -2.98
C ALA A 212 -16.72 22.78 -4.04
N ALA A 213 -17.19 22.39 -5.25
CA ALA A 213 -16.37 22.19 -6.44
C ALA A 213 -17.05 22.80 -7.67
N GLY A 214 -16.28 23.36 -8.57
CA GLY A 214 -16.77 23.82 -9.86
C GLY A 214 -16.12 23.04 -10.99
N TYR A 215 -16.92 22.58 -11.93
CA TYR A 215 -16.46 21.75 -13.07
C TYR A 215 -16.57 22.47 -14.42
N GLY A 216 -17.11 23.71 -14.42
CA GLY A 216 -17.34 24.44 -15.66
C GLY A 216 -18.23 23.65 -16.62
N GLU A 217 -17.88 23.69 -17.91
CA GLU A 217 -18.56 23.00 -19.00
C GLU A 217 -18.02 21.60 -19.32
N PHE A 218 -16.96 21.16 -18.60
CA PHE A 218 -16.19 19.98 -18.97
C PHE A 218 -16.75 18.65 -18.43
N TYR A 219 -17.67 18.71 -17.48
CA TYR A 219 -18.33 17.53 -16.90
C TYR A 219 -19.85 17.71 -17.01
N PRO A 220 -20.45 17.48 -18.17
CA PRO A 220 -21.89 17.60 -18.35
C PRO A 220 -22.63 16.56 -17.49
N ILE A 221 -23.69 16.99 -16.83
CA ILE A 221 -24.51 16.14 -15.95
C ILE A 221 -25.49 15.28 -16.79
N SER A 222 -25.80 15.69 -18.00
CA SER A 222 -26.64 14.95 -18.96
C SER A 222 -26.02 14.99 -20.35
N ASP A 223 -26.20 13.91 -21.12
CA ASP A 223 -25.78 13.81 -22.52
C ASP A 223 -26.63 14.67 -23.49
N GLY A 224 -27.52 15.50 -22.97
CA GLY A 224 -28.35 16.41 -23.74
C GLY A 224 -27.55 17.62 -24.23
N GLU A 225 -27.49 17.80 -25.52
CA GLU A 225 -27.13 19.10 -26.14
C GLU A 225 -28.13 20.16 -25.64
N THR A 226 -27.67 21.05 -24.77
CA THR A 226 -28.32 22.32 -24.51
C THR A 226 -27.31 23.45 -24.75
#